data_347e1ae686407a232bf8d47876ebaf3d
#
_entry.id   347e1ae686407a232bf8d47876ebaf3d
#
_cell.length_a   1.000
_cell.length_b   1.000
_cell.length_c   1.000
_cell.angle_alpha   90.00
_cell.angle_beta   90.00
_cell.angle_gamma   90.00
#
_symmetry.space_group_name_H-M   'P 1'
#
loop_
_entity.id
_entity.type
_entity.pdbx_description
1 polymer ?
#
loop_
_entity_poly.entity_id
_entity_poly.type
_entity_poly.pdbx_seq_one_letter_code
_entity_poly.pdbx_strand_id
1 'polypeptide(L)'
;MESNKQLKQDYWSYVFRQFNQNKRALIASWMLFILLFIAIFADFIANEKPIAFKDETGWNFPIIKEYGVDLGLANWPLEWSNIKWSEQKFEKSIFPLIPYSPTTQDYSNSQFASPFEDQDISSNRWRHWLGTEALGRDVLSAMIHGTRIAFMVGLVSMFLATLIGVLLGAIAGYFGDDRLKFSRAGIIMGLLLFIPAFFYSFQSRTHLMSEAISDSFFKFLLQITLSILIFLAFILIAW
;
A
#
# COMPACT_ATOMS: atom_id res chain seq x y z
N MET A 1 11.54 -17.76 37.42
CA MET A 1 11.73 -16.83 36.28
C MET A 1 12.61 -17.41 35.18
N GLU A 2 13.65 -18.18 35.45
CA GLU A 2 14.55 -18.81 34.49
C GLU A 2 13.87 -19.91 33.63
N SER A 3 13.01 -20.73 34.19
CA SER A 3 12.28 -21.78 33.44
C SER A 3 11.44 -21.24 32.29
N ASN A 4 10.84 -20.07 32.45
CA ASN A 4 10.00 -19.43 31.41
C ASN A 4 10.85 -18.82 30.27
N LYS A 5 12.12 -18.51 30.55
CA LYS A 5 13.07 -17.98 29.55
C LYS A 5 13.64 -19.10 28.67
N GLN A 6 13.88 -20.28 29.25
CA GLN A 6 14.34 -21.47 28.52
C GLN A 6 13.26 -22.02 27.59
N LEU A 7 12.01 -22.11 28.04
CA LEU A 7 10.87 -22.54 27.21
C LEU A 7 10.62 -21.60 26.03
N LYS A 8 10.83 -20.28 26.18
CA LYS A 8 10.73 -19.31 25.10
C LYS A 8 11.86 -19.45 24.07
N GLN A 9 13.08 -19.72 24.52
CA GLN A 9 14.23 -19.93 23.64
C GLN A 9 14.07 -21.19 22.80
N ASP A 10 13.56 -22.29 23.38
CA ASP A 10 13.31 -23.54 22.66
C ASP A 10 12.18 -23.39 21.61
N TYR A 11 11.11 -22.63 21.91
CA TYR A 11 10.01 -22.42 20.98
C TYR A 11 10.44 -21.68 19.72
N TRP A 12 11.14 -20.55 19.88
CA TRP A 12 11.59 -19.77 18.73
C TRP A 12 12.65 -20.49 17.91
N SER A 13 13.57 -21.18 18.54
CA SER A 13 14.57 -22.00 17.85
C SER A 13 13.93 -23.13 17.04
N TYR A 14 12.90 -23.76 17.59
CA TYR A 14 12.10 -24.77 16.90
C TYR A 14 11.39 -24.17 15.67
N VAL A 15 10.70 -23.03 15.83
CA VAL A 15 9.98 -22.35 14.76
C VAL A 15 10.92 -21.97 13.61
N PHE A 16 12.05 -21.32 13.94
CA PHE A 16 13.05 -20.96 12.91
C PHE A 16 13.66 -22.16 12.23
N ARG A 17 13.93 -23.24 12.96
CA ARG A 17 14.45 -24.46 12.38
C ARG A 17 13.46 -25.09 11.40
N GLN A 18 12.17 -25.16 11.78
CA GLN A 18 11.12 -25.70 10.94
C GLN A 18 10.88 -24.82 9.69
N PHE A 19 10.90 -23.49 9.85
CA PHE A 19 10.81 -22.55 8.74
C PHE A 19 11.95 -22.73 7.75
N ASN A 20 13.21 -22.82 8.23
CA ASN A 20 14.38 -23.00 7.38
C ASN A 20 14.42 -24.37 6.65
N GLN A 21 13.73 -25.37 7.16
CA GLN A 21 13.59 -26.65 6.47
C GLN A 21 12.62 -26.59 5.29
N ASN A 22 11.69 -25.62 5.29
CA ASN A 22 10.74 -25.44 4.21
C ASN A 22 11.31 -24.50 3.13
N LYS A 23 11.98 -25.06 2.13
CA LYS A 23 12.60 -24.31 1.03
C LYS A 23 11.62 -23.37 0.31
N ARG A 24 10.36 -23.79 0.14
CA ARG A 24 9.33 -22.97 -0.53
C ARG A 24 8.98 -21.74 0.30
N ALA A 25 8.81 -21.90 1.61
CA ALA A 25 8.55 -20.78 2.52
C ALA A 25 9.73 -19.79 2.56
N LEU A 26 10.94 -20.30 2.53
CA LEU A 26 12.16 -19.52 2.52
C LEU A 26 12.29 -18.69 1.22
N ILE A 27 12.04 -19.30 0.06
CA ILE A 27 12.05 -18.60 -1.23
C ILE A 27 10.96 -17.49 -1.23
N ALA A 28 9.73 -17.84 -0.82
CA ALA A 28 8.64 -16.85 -0.75
C ALA A 28 8.97 -15.68 0.20
N SER A 29 9.59 -15.96 1.35
CA SER A 29 10.03 -14.94 2.29
C SER A 29 11.09 -14.01 1.69
N TRP A 30 12.08 -14.57 0.97
CA TRP A 30 13.07 -13.77 0.26
C TRP A 30 12.47 -12.90 -0.84
N MET A 31 11.52 -13.43 -1.61
CA MET A 31 10.80 -12.66 -2.62
C MET A 31 10.05 -11.49 -1.99
N LEU A 32 9.32 -11.73 -0.88
CA LEU A 32 8.62 -10.67 -0.15
C LEU A 32 9.59 -9.63 0.41
N PHE A 33 10.74 -10.07 0.93
CA PHE A 33 11.75 -9.15 1.44
C PHE A 33 12.35 -8.26 0.35
N ILE A 34 12.64 -8.82 -0.83
CA ILE A 34 13.09 -8.04 -2.00
C ILE A 34 12.05 -7.02 -2.44
N LEU A 35 10.78 -7.43 -2.55
CA LEU A 35 9.70 -6.53 -2.91
C LEU A 35 9.50 -5.44 -1.86
N LEU A 36 9.59 -5.78 -0.59
CA LEU A 36 9.53 -4.79 0.52
C LEU A 36 10.68 -3.80 0.44
N PHE A 37 11.89 -4.29 0.14
CA PHE A 37 13.07 -3.42 -0.06
C PHE A 37 12.82 -2.45 -1.23
N ILE A 38 12.34 -2.95 -2.37
CA ILE A 38 11.98 -2.12 -3.52
C ILE A 38 10.91 -1.09 -3.13
N ALA A 39 9.88 -1.48 -2.38
CA ALA A 39 8.81 -0.60 -1.94
C ALA A 39 9.33 0.54 -1.02
N ILE A 40 10.22 0.24 -0.09
CA ILE A 40 10.80 1.23 0.83
C ILE A 40 11.71 2.21 0.07
N PHE A 41 12.58 1.68 -0.80
CA PHE A 41 13.57 2.46 -1.53
C PHE A 41 13.11 2.91 -2.93
N ALA A 42 11.81 2.89 -3.22
CA ALA A 42 11.27 3.21 -4.54
C ALA A 42 11.73 4.57 -5.06
N ASP A 43 11.73 5.63 -4.22
CA ASP A 43 12.16 6.97 -4.62
C ASP A 43 13.67 7.08 -4.89
N PHE A 44 14.48 6.20 -4.29
CA PHE A 44 15.92 6.13 -4.57
C PHE A 44 16.23 5.28 -5.80
N ILE A 45 15.31 4.42 -6.22
CA ILE A 45 15.45 3.56 -7.41
C ILE A 45 14.89 4.26 -8.64
N ALA A 46 13.72 4.89 -8.51
CA ALA A 46 12.98 5.53 -9.60
C ALA A 46 12.44 6.89 -9.16
N ASN A 47 13.06 7.96 -9.64
CA ASN A 47 12.65 9.34 -9.37
C ASN A 47 13.23 10.28 -10.43
N GLU A 48 12.49 11.33 -10.79
CA GLU A 48 12.99 12.38 -11.70
C GLU A 48 14.05 13.29 -11.07
N LYS A 49 14.06 13.34 -9.71
CA LYS A 49 14.98 14.17 -8.93
C LYS A 49 16.30 13.42 -8.70
N PRO A 50 17.45 14.10 -8.72
CA PRO A 50 18.71 13.48 -8.35
C PRO A 50 18.70 13.08 -6.86
N ILE A 51 19.38 11.98 -6.53
CA ILE A 51 19.63 11.57 -5.14
C ILE A 51 20.47 12.62 -4.44
N ALA A 52 21.49 13.11 -5.14
CA ALA A 52 22.37 14.16 -4.67
C ALA A 52 22.87 14.99 -5.86
N PHE A 53 22.98 16.28 -5.67
CA PHE A 53 23.67 17.17 -6.62
C PHE A 53 24.47 18.23 -5.88
N LYS A 54 25.50 18.73 -6.56
CA LYS A 54 26.36 19.80 -6.05
C LYS A 54 26.07 21.08 -6.83
N ASP A 55 25.77 22.14 -6.08
CA ASP A 55 25.68 23.51 -6.56
C ASP A 55 26.73 24.41 -5.87
N GLU A 56 26.63 25.71 -6.08
CA GLU A 56 27.53 26.69 -5.47
C GLU A 56 27.47 26.70 -3.93
N THR A 57 26.36 26.29 -3.35
CA THR A 57 26.12 26.24 -1.89
C THR A 57 26.60 24.94 -1.25
N GLY A 58 26.86 23.89 -2.06
CA GLY A 58 27.34 22.59 -1.60
C GLY A 58 26.51 21.41 -2.08
N TRP A 59 26.52 20.33 -1.30
CA TRP A 59 25.76 19.12 -1.61
C TRP A 59 24.30 19.26 -1.17
N ASN A 60 23.39 18.98 -2.08
CA ASN A 60 21.96 18.99 -1.87
C ASN A 60 21.38 17.60 -2.13
N PHE A 61 20.35 17.22 -1.34
CA PHE A 61 19.68 15.93 -1.38
C PHE A 61 18.16 16.09 -1.57
N PRO A 62 17.67 16.31 -2.81
CA PRO A 62 16.27 16.61 -3.06
C PRO A 62 15.30 15.55 -2.54
N ILE A 63 15.61 14.27 -2.74
CA ILE A 63 14.73 13.16 -2.33
C ILE A 63 14.57 13.16 -0.80
N ILE A 64 15.64 13.34 -0.05
CA ILE A 64 15.58 13.38 1.43
C ILE A 64 14.81 14.62 1.89
N LYS A 65 15.02 15.75 1.21
CA LYS A 65 14.31 16.99 1.52
C LYS A 65 12.82 16.88 1.25
N GLU A 66 12.42 16.17 0.20
CA GLU A 66 11.01 15.91 -0.10
C GLU A 66 10.33 15.15 1.04
N TYR A 67 10.95 14.10 1.57
CA TYR A 67 10.44 13.42 2.77
C TYR A 67 10.31 14.36 3.98
N GLY A 68 11.26 15.29 4.14
CA GLY A 68 11.16 16.32 5.19
C GLY A 68 9.98 17.27 4.99
N VAL A 69 9.68 17.60 3.74
CA VAL A 69 8.51 18.45 3.38
C VAL A 69 7.20 17.69 3.61
N ASP A 70 7.12 16.43 3.18
CA ASP A 70 5.93 15.57 3.35
C ASP A 70 5.61 15.33 4.83
N LEU A 71 6.64 15.28 5.68
CA LEU A 71 6.49 15.18 7.14
C LEU A 71 6.23 16.54 7.82
N GLY A 72 6.19 17.64 7.07
CA GLY A 72 6.01 18.99 7.62
C GLY A 72 7.22 19.53 8.40
N LEU A 73 8.39 18.90 8.25
CA LEU A 73 9.62 19.26 8.95
C LEU A 73 10.51 20.25 8.18
N ALA A 74 10.26 20.42 6.89
CA ALA A 74 11.04 21.28 6.01
C ALA A 74 10.14 21.98 4.99
N ASN A 75 10.63 23.08 4.39
CA ASN A 75 9.98 23.75 3.29
C ASN A 75 10.69 23.45 1.97
N TRP A 76 9.90 23.25 0.90
CA TRP A 76 10.43 23.11 -0.44
C TRP A 76 11.03 24.44 -0.90
N PRO A 77 12.27 24.48 -1.40
CA PRO A 77 12.84 25.72 -1.91
C PRO A 77 12.09 26.19 -3.15
N LEU A 78 11.79 27.48 -3.22
CA LEU A 78 11.09 28.07 -4.35
C LEU A 78 11.86 27.86 -5.68
N GLU A 79 13.20 27.86 -5.60
CA GLU A 79 14.09 27.63 -6.73
C GLU A 79 13.90 26.24 -7.35
N TRP A 80 13.44 25.25 -6.58
CA TRP A 80 13.25 23.86 -7.02
C TRP A 80 11.82 23.56 -7.45
N SER A 81 10.88 24.51 -7.32
CA SER A 81 9.45 24.26 -7.53
C SER A 81 9.06 23.98 -8.99
N ASN A 82 9.82 24.50 -9.97
CA ASN A 82 9.50 24.37 -11.39
C ASN A 82 10.70 23.94 -12.24
N ILE A 83 11.64 23.23 -11.62
CA ILE A 83 12.83 22.74 -12.31
C ILE A 83 12.51 21.47 -13.07
N LYS A 84 12.85 21.42 -14.36
CA LYS A 84 13.00 20.17 -15.08
C LYS A 84 14.38 19.61 -14.80
N TRP A 85 14.47 18.64 -13.89
CA TRP A 85 15.73 18.06 -13.43
C TRP A 85 16.55 17.43 -14.55
N SER A 86 15.91 16.92 -15.60
CA SER A 86 16.55 16.34 -16.77
C SER A 86 17.33 17.35 -17.64
N GLU A 87 16.91 18.62 -17.61
CA GLU A 87 17.51 19.70 -18.43
C GLU A 87 18.58 20.49 -17.69
N GLN A 88 18.70 20.31 -16.36
CA GLN A 88 19.65 21.04 -15.53
C GLN A 88 21.08 20.52 -15.68
N LYS A 89 22.03 21.45 -15.82
CA LYS A 89 23.47 21.16 -15.80
C LYS A 89 24.00 21.37 -14.40
N PHE A 90 24.24 20.28 -13.69
CA PHE A 90 24.89 20.29 -12.38
C PHE A 90 26.41 20.06 -12.53
N GLU A 91 27.20 20.61 -11.64
CA GLU A 91 28.64 20.33 -11.56
C GLU A 91 28.89 18.82 -11.34
N LYS A 92 28.16 18.26 -10.38
CA LYS A 92 28.11 16.81 -10.11
C LYS A 92 26.69 16.44 -9.70
N SER A 93 26.18 15.34 -10.26
CA SER A 93 24.85 14.84 -9.90
C SER A 93 24.79 13.30 -9.94
N ILE A 94 24.10 12.74 -8.98
CA ILE A 94 23.84 11.30 -8.85
C ILE A 94 22.34 11.14 -8.99
N PHE A 95 21.89 10.62 -10.14
CA PHE A 95 20.48 10.29 -10.36
C PHE A 95 20.17 8.86 -9.94
N PRO A 96 18.90 8.56 -9.63
CA PRO A 96 18.41 7.19 -9.48
C PRO A 96 18.71 6.33 -10.71
N LEU A 97 18.56 5.02 -10.54
CA LEU A 97 18.74 4.04 -11.63
C LEU A 97 17.77 4.32 -12.78
N ILE A 98 16.53 4.70 -12.43
CA ILE A 98 15.46 5.08 -13.35
C ILE A 98 15.14 6.55 -13.07
N PRO A 99 15.56 7.48 -13.97
CA PRO A 99 15.44 8.92 -13.73
C PRO A 99 14.03 9.45 -14.07
N TYR A 100 13.00 8.67 -13.77
CA TYR A 100 11.60 9.01 -13.99
C TYR A 100 10.79 8.75 -12.73
N SER A 101 9.92 9.69 -12.38
CA SER A 101 8.85 9.51 -11.42
C SER A 101 7.66 8.80 -12.09
N PRO A 102 6.78 8.09 -11.36
CA PRO A 102 5.59 7.49 -11.95
C PRO A 102 4.60 8.52 -12.51
N THR A 103 4.77 9.79 -12.19
CA THR A 103 3.91 10.90 -12.66
C THR A 103 4.55 11.72 -13.76
N THR A 104 5.86 11.58 -13.98
CA THR A 104 6.59 12.31 -15.02
C THR A 104 6.12 11.88 -16.41
N GLN A 105 5.76 12.85 -17.25
CA GLN A 105 5.31 12.62 -18.63
C GLN A 105 6.40 13.02 -19.61
N ASP A 106 6.83 12.08 -20.44
CA ASP A 106 7.68 12.32 -21.59
C ASP A 106 6.84 12.31 -22.87
N TYR A 107 6.48 13.51 -23.33
CA TYR A 107 5.63 13.66 -24.51
C TYR A 107 6.32 13.23 -25.80
N SER A 108 7.66 13.26 -25.87
CA SER A 108 8.43 12.83 -27.03
C SER A 108 8.34 11.31 -27.23
N ASN A 109 8.27 10.56 -26.13
CA ASN A 109 8.15 9.11 -26.11
C ASN A 109 6.77 8.65 -25.62
N SER A 110 5.70 9.39 -25.96
CA SER A 110 4.32 9.01 -25.64
C SER A 110 3.77 7.95 -26.61
N GLN A 111 2.49 7.53 -26.42
CA GLN A 111 1.79 6.56 -27.29
C GLN A 111 2.40 5.15 -27.28
N PHE A 112 2.72 4.63 -26.07
CA PHE A 112 3.22 3.27 -25.88
C PHE A 112 4.57 3.00 -26.58
N ALA A 113 5.55 3.92 -26.42
CA ALA A 113 6.88 3.69 -26.92
C ALA A 113 7.44 2.35 -26.42
N SER A 114 7.86 1.50 -27.37
CA SER A 114 8.36 0.17 -27.06
C SER A 114 9.75 0.20 -26.39
N PRO A 115 10.07 -0.75 -25.50
CA PRO A 115 11.41 -0.89 -24.92
C PRO A 115 12.51 -1.09 -25.98
N PHE A 116 12.17 -1.66 -27.14
CA PHE A 116 13.11 -2.00 -28.21
C PHE A 116 13.14 -0.98 -29.36
N GLU A 117 12.28 0.01 -29.32
CA GLU A 117 12.20 1.08 -30.31
C GLU A 117 13.29 2.14 -30.09
N ASP A 118 13.59 2.91 -31.14
CA ASP A 118 14.43 4.10 -31.02
C ASP A 118 13.62 5.19 -30.32
N GLN A 119 14.01 5.49 -29.09
CA GLN A 119 13.39 6.49 -28.23
C GLN A 119 14.11 7.84 -28.43
N ASP A 120 13.35 8.93 -28.43
CA ASP A 120 13.90 10.30 -28.49
C ASP A 120 14.46 10.68 -27.11
N ILE A 121 15.73 10.31 -26.88
CA ILE A 121 16.42 10.48 -25.59
C ILE A 121 17.79 11.14 -25.79
N SER A 122 18.16 12.01 -24.85
CA SER A 122 19.45 12.71 -24.87
C SER A 122 20.65 11.80 -24.55
N SER A 123 20.43 10.72 -23.83
CA SER A 123 21.45 9.71 -23.50
C SER A 123 20.80 8.40 -23.00
N ASN A 124 21.57 7.30 -23.03
CA ASN A 124 21.12 6.00 -22.55
C ASN A 124 20.60 5.98 -21.09
N ARG A 125 20.99 6.95 -20.27
CA ARG A 125 20.46 7.11 -18.91
C ARG A 125 18.96 7.36 -18.90
N TRP A 126 18.45 8.10 -19.89
CA TRP A 126 17.04 8.49 -20.02
C TRP A 126 16.21 7.48 -20.82
N ARG A 127 16.69 6.25 -20.97
CA ARG A 127 15.96 5.21 -21.68
C ARG A 127 14.83 4.67 -20.83
N HIS A 128 13.65 4.56 -21.42
CA HIS A 128 12.50 3.86 -20.85
C HIS A 128 12.67 2.34 -21.04
N TRP A 129 13.23 1.67 -20.02
CA TRP A 129 13.62 0.24 -20.09
C TRP A 129 12.47 -0.72 -20.36
N LEU A 130 11.27 -0.41 -19.85
CA LEU A 130 10.04 -1.16 -20.14
C LEU A 130 9.07 -0.37 -21.01
N GLY A 131 9.55 0.68 -21.67
CA GLY A 131 8.73 1.54 -22.50
C GLY A 131 7.87 2.51 -21.70
N THR A 132 6.92 3.14 -22.39
CA THR A 132 6.02 4.14 -21.82
C THR A 132 4.56 3.74 -21.99
N GLU A 133 3.68 4.34 -21.20
CA GLU A 133 2.23 4.27 -21.42
C GLU A 133 1.74 5.33 -22.41
N ALA A 134 0.42 5.40 -22.65
CA ALA A 134 -0.20 6.33 -23.58
C ALA A 134 0.18 7.81 -23.37
N LEU A 135 0.36 8.23 -22.11
CA LEU A 135 0.73 9.60 -21.73
C LEU A 135 2.24 9.83 -21.61
N GLY A 136 3.07 8.86 -22.03
CA GLY A 136 4.53 8.96 -21.93
C GLY A 136 5.10 8.76 -20.53
N ARG A 137 4.37 8.16 -19.58
CA ARG A 137 4.92 7.82 -18.27
C ARG A 137 5.71 6.52 -18.35
N ASP A 138 6.80 6.46 -17.60
CA ASP A 138 7.67 5.29 -17.55
C ASP A 138 7.01 4.10 -16.85
N VAL A 139 6.89 2.98 -17.55
CA VAL A 139 6.25 1.77 -17.04
C VAL A 139 7.03 1.16 -15.88
N LEU A 140 8.37 1.14 -15.95
CA LEU A 140 9.21 0.56 -14.91
C LEU A 140 9.15 1.36 -13.62
N SER A 141 9.17 2.69 -13.71
CA SER A 141 8.96 3.59 -12.56
C SER A 141 7.59 3.35 -11.91
N ALA A 142 6.53 3.26 -12.73
CA ALA A 142 5.18 2.97 -12.23
C ALA A 142 5.09 1.61 -11.52
N MET A 143 5.75 0.57 -12.03
CA MET A 143 5.81 -0.75 -11.39
C MET A 143 6.55 -0.70 -10.05
N ILE A 144 7.68 0.00 -9.96
CA ILE A 144 8.45 0.13 -8.72
C ILE A 144 7.62 0.83 -7.64
N HIS A 145 7.02 1.95 -7.95
CA HIS A 145 6.14 2.67 -7.00
C HIS A 145 4.86 1.91 -6.71
N GLY A 146 4.34 1.13 -7.67
CA GLY A 146 3.20 0.25 -7.50
C GLY A 146 3.41 -0.81 -6.41
N THR A 147 4.66 -1.21 -6.13
CA THR A 147 4.95 -2.15 -5.03
C THR A 147 4.54 -1.60 -3.66
N ARG A 148 4.66 -0.29 -3.41
CA ARG A 148 4.19 0.36 -2.17
C ARG A 148 2.69 0.19 -1.99
N ILE A 149 1.94 0.49 -3.05
CA ILE A 149 0.47 0.37 -3.04
C ILE A 149 0.07 -1.08 -2.83
N ALA A 150 0.72 -2.02 -3.52
CA ALA A 150 0.47 -3.44 -3.37
C ALA A 150 0.73 -3.93 -1.94
N PHE A 151 1.84 -3.51 -1.32
CA PHE A 151 2.12 -3.83 0.08
C PHE A 151 1.11 -3.23 1.04
N MET A 152 0.75 -1.95 0.89
CA MET A 152 -0.25 -1.31 1.74
C MET A 152 -1.60 -2.03 1.67
N VAL A 153 -2.09 -2.28 0.46
CA VAL A 153 -3.35 -3.00 0.25
C VAL A 153 -3.27 -4.41 0.83
N GLY A 154 -2.17 -5.12 0.57
CA GLY A 154 -1.96 -6.48 1.08
C GLY A 154 -1.92 -6.55 2.61
N LEU A 155 -1.16 -5.65 3.26
CA LEU A 155 -1.05 -5.60 4.72
C LEU A 155 -2.39 -5.24 5.39
N VAL A 156 -3.09 -4.23 4.88
CA VAL A 156 -4.39 -3.82 5.42
C VAL A 156 -5.41 -4.94 5.27
N SER A 157 -5.48 -5.57 4.09
CA SER A 157 -6.40 -6.68 3.82
C SER A 157 -6.10 -7.88 4.71
N MET A 158 -4.82 -8.26 4.87
CA MET A 158 -4.41 -9.37 5.71
C MET A 158 -4.66 -9.09 7.19
N PHE A 159 -4.41 -7.86 7.65
CA PHE A 159 -4.72 -7.44 9.02
C PHE A 159 -6.22 -7.55 9.32
N LEU A 160 -7.06 -7.01 8.44
CA LEU A 160 -8.52 -7.09 8.60
C LEU A 160 -9.02 -8.54 8.56
N ALA A 161 -8.54 -9.34 7.61
CA ALA A 161 -8.90 -10.76 7.52
C ALA A 161 -8.50 -11.53 8.77
N THR A 162 -7.30 -11.29 9.29
CA THR A 162 -6.80 -11.92 10.52
C THR A 162 -7.63 -11.48 11.73
N LEU A 163 -7.90 -10.18 11.87
CA LEU A 163 -8.71 -9.65 12.96
C LEU A 163 -10.09 -10.30 12.98
N ILE A 164 -10.78 -10.32 11.85
CA ILE A 164 -12.11 -10.93 11.72
C ILE A 164 -12.02 -12.44 11.97
N GLY A 165 -11.05 -13.13 11.36
CA GLY A 165 -10.87 -14.56 11.51
C GLY A 165 -10.59 -15.00 12.96
N VAL A 166 -9.72 -14.27 13.67
CA VAL A 166 -9.42 -14.55 15.07
C VAL A 166 -10.63 -14.29 15.97
N LEU A 167 -11.35 -13.17 15.75
CA LEU A 167 -12.56 -12.87 16.54
C LEU A 167 -13.64 -13.93 16.33
N LEU A 168 -13.95 -14.26 15.08
CA LEU A 168 -14.96 -15.30 14.78
C LEU A 168 -14.52 -16.67 15.24
N GLY A 169 -13.24 -17.03 15.06
CA GLY A 169 -12.67 -18.28 15.52
C GLY A 169 -12.70 -18.40 17.05
N ALA A 170 -12.39 -17.32 17.78
CA ALA A 170 -12.46 -17.29 19.23
C ALA A 170 -13.92 -17.44 19.74
N ILE A 171 -14.87 -16.75 19.10
CA ILE A 171 -16.30 -16.89 19.41
C ILE A 171 -16.75 -18.33 19.16
N ALA A 172 -16.46 -18.88 17.99
CA ALA A 172 -16.82 -20.25 17.64
C ALA A 172 -16.20 -21.27 18.60
N GLY A 173 -14.91 -21.11 18.93
CA GLY A 173 -14.21 -22.00 19.89
C GLY A 173 -14.75 -21.90 21.32
N TYR A 174 -15.13 -20.69 21.78
CA TYR A 174 -15.66 -20.47 23.11
C TYR A 174 -17.07 -21.06 23.30
N PHE A 175 -17.94 -20.85 22.30
CA PHE A 175 -19.32 -21.35 22.39
C PHE A 175 -19.45 -22.82 22.02
N GLY A 176 -18.57 -23.37 21.22
CA GLY A 176 -18.59 -24.77 20.77
C GLY A 176 -19.87 -25.16 20.04
N ASP A 177 -19.97 -26.44 19.71
CA ASP A 177 -21.11 -26.97 18.93
C ASP A 177 -22.43 -27.05 19.69
N ASP A 178 -22.38 -27.00 21.03
CA ASP A 178 -23.57 -27.20 21.86
C ASP A 178 -24.34 -25.92 22.15
N ARG A 179 -23.69 -24.75 22.11
CA ARG A 179 -24.30 -23.49 22.55
C ARG A 179 -24.76 -22.60 21.38
N LEU A 180 -24.11 -22.70 20.22
CA LEU A 180 -24.51 -21.97 19.01
C LEU A 180 -24.99 -22.97 17.96
N LYS A 181 -26.28 -23.26 17.93
CA LYS A 181 -26.92 -24.12 16.92
C LYS A 181 -27.57 -23.25 15.86
N PHE A 182 -27.01 -23.25 14.68
CA PHE A 182 -27.59 -22.58 13.52
C PHE A 182 -28.40 -23.58 12.70
N SER A 183 -29.63 -23.22 12.36
CA SER A 183 -30.39 -24.01 11.42
C SER A 183 -29.83 -23.82 9.99
N ARG A 184 -29.87 -24.86 9.15
CA ARG A 184 -29.44 -24.76 7.75
C ARG A 184 -30.21 -23.66 7.01
N ALA A 185 -31.49 -23.51 7.29
CA ALA A 185 -32.33 -22.45 6.74
C ALA A 185 -31.85 -21.06 7.17
N GLY A 186 -31.52 -20.86 8.46
CA GLY A 186 -30.97 -19.59 8.97
C GLY A 186 -29.64 -19.20 8.32
N ILE A 187 -28.75 -20.17 8.08
CA ILE A 187 -27.49 -19.91 7.38
C ILE A 187 -27.75 -19.43 5.94
N ILE A 188 -28.63 -20.12 5.21
CA ILE A 188 -28.98 -19.75 3.83
C ILE A 188 -29.67 -18.39 3.79
N MET A 189 -30.62 -18.12 4.67
CA MET A 189 -31.29 -16.82 4.78
C MET A 189 -30.33 -15.71 5.18
N GLY A 190 -29.44 -15.97 6.11
CA GLY A 190 -28.39 -15.02 6.51
C GLY A 190 -27.47 -14.65 5.34
N LEU A 191 -27.06 -15.64 4.54
CA LEU A 191 -26.23 -15.42 3.35
C LEU A 191 -26.97 -14.61 2.27
N LEU A 192 -28.25 -14.92 2.02
CA LEU A 192 -29.09 -14.21 1.05
C LEU A 192 -29.38 -12.77 1.48
N LEU A 193 -29.63 -12.54 2.78
CA LEU A 193 -29.93 -11.21 3.30
C LEU A 193 -28.68 -10.38 3.58
N PHE A 194 -27.50 -10.97 3.61
CA PHE A 194 -26.25 -10.24 3.86
C PHE A 194 -25.99 -9.12 2.84
N ILE A 195 -26.16 -9.41 1.54
CA ILE A 195 -25.94 -8.44 0.47
C ILE A 195 -26.92 -7.25 0.57
N PRO A 196 -28.25 -7.45 0.62
CA PRO A 196 -29.17 -6.33 0.81
C PRO A 196 -29.01 -5.64 2.16
N ALA A 197 -28.71 -6.36 3.24
CA ALA A 197 -28.42 -5.77 4.54
C ALA A 197 -27.24 -4.80 4.46
N PHE A 198 -26.14 -5.22 3.86
CA PHE A 198 -24.97 -4.37 3.66
C PHE A 198 -25.27 -3.16 2.79
N PHE A 199 -25.98 -3.38 1.67
CA PHE A 199 -26.34 -2.30 0.75
C PHE A 199 -27.20 -1.24 1.44
N TYR A 200 -28.30 -1.63 2.11
CA TYR A 200 -29.19 -0.67 2.78
C TYR A 200 -28.57 -0.02 4.02
N SER A 201 -27.71 -0.72 4.74
CA SER A 201 -27.09 -0.20 5.96
C SER A 201 -25.94 0.76 5.69
N PHE A 202 -25.16 0.52 4.63
CA PHE A 202 -23.94 1.28 4.37
C PHE A 202 -23.98 2.00 3.03
N GLN A 203 -24.19 1.28 1.93
CA GLN A 203 -24.06 1.85 0.59
C GLN A 203 -25.12 2.92 0.30
N SER A 204 -26.38 2.66 0.62
CA SER A 204 -27.44 3.64 0.41
C SER A 204 -27.35 4.89 1.31
N ARG A 205 -26.53 4.80 2.37
CA ARG A 205 -26.33 5.87 3.37
C ARG A 205 -24.99 6.59 3.25
N THR A 206 -24.21 6.32 2.21
CA THR A 206 -22.90 6.96 1.98
C THR A 206 -22.99 8.48 1.93
N HIS A 207 -24.06 9.02 1.35
CA HIS A 207 -24.30 10.48 1.29
C HIS A 207 -24.47 11.09 2.69
N LEU A 208 -25.29 10.45 3.54
CA LEU A 208 -25.50 10.92 4.93
C LEU A 208 -24.22 10.79 5.78
N MET A 209 -23.41 9.78 5.53
CA MET A 209 -22.10 9.63 6.19
C MET A 209 -21.12 10.70 5.73
N SER A 210 -21.08 11.01 4.43
CA SER A 210 -20.22 12.05 3.87
C SER A 210 -20.57 13.44 4.41
N GLU A 211 -21.86 13.78 4.47
CA GLU A 211 -22.33 15.03 5.09
C GLU A 211 -21.98 15.08 6.59
N ALA A 212 -22.18 13.98 7.30
CA ALA A 212 -21.91 13.93 8.73
C ALA A 212 -20.42 14.12 9.06
N ILE A 213 -19.49 13.64 8.19
CA ILE A 213 -18.05 13.87 8.34
C ILE A 213 -17.71 15.35 8.23
N SER A 214 -18.32 16.05 7.26
CA SER A 214 -18.08 17.49 7.05
C SER A 214 -18.67 18.36 8.17
N ASP A 215 -19.75 17.90 8.81
CA ASP A 215 -20.45 18.66 9.84
C ASP A 215 -19.82 18.52 11.24
N SER A 216 -19.70 17.27 11.72
CA SER A 216 -19.17 16.97 13.06
C SER A 216 -18.84 15.49 13.24
N PHE A 217 -17.73 15.23 13.92
CA PHE A 217 -17.34 13.88 14.32
C PHE A 217 -18.42 13.12 15.11
N PHE A 218 -19.19 13.82 15.94
CA PHE A 218 -20.29 13.24 16.70
C PHE A 218 -21.45 12.79 15.82
N LYS A 219 -21.82 13.57 14.80
CA LYS A 219 -22.84 13.19 13.81
C LYS A 219 -22.40 11.99 12.99
N PHE A 220 -21.12 11.91 12.61
CA PHE A 220 -20.55 10.77 11.92
C PHE A 220 -20.63 9.48 12.75
N LEU A 221 -20.26 9.55 14.04
CA LEU A 221 -20.40 8.42 14.98
C LEU A 221 -21.86 7.95 15.10
N LEU A 222 -22.80 8.87 15.15
CA LEU A 222 -24.23 8.57 15.24
C LEU A 222 -24.72 7.87 13.97
N GLN A 223 -24.28 8.30 12.79
CA GLN A 223 -24.65 7.67 11.52
C GLN A 223 -24.06 6.27 11.37
N ILE A 224 -22.82 6.05 11.82
CA ILE A 224 -22.21 4.70 11.84
C ILE A 224 -22.96 3.77 12.78
N THR A 225 -23.27 4.21 14.01
CA THR A 225 -24.03 3.40 14.97
C THR A 225 -25.40 3.04 14.44
N LEU A 226 -26.09 3.97 13.81
CA LEU A 226 -27.38 3.72 13.20
C LEU A 226 -27.28 2.70 12.05
N SER A 227 -26.23 2.79 11.22
CA SER A 227 -26.01 1.83 10.14
C SER A 227 -25.70 0.42 10.67
N ILE A 228 -24.94 0.31 11.75
CA ILE A 228 -24.67 -0.97 12.41
C ILE A 228 -25.98 -1.55 13.00
N LEU A 229 -26.82 -0.72 13.61
CA LEU A 229 -28.10 -1.17 14.15
C LEU A 229 -29.04 -1.69 13.06
N ILE A 230 -29.11 -0.99 11.93
CA ILE A 230 -29.90 -1.46 10.75
C ILE A 230 -29.35 -2.79 10.24
N PHE A 231 -28.05 -2.93 10.12
CA PHE A 231 -27.41 -4.17 9.69
C PHE A 231 -27.71 -5.33 10.63
N LEU A 232 -27.60 -5.11 11.94
CA LEU A 232 -27.95 -6.10 12.97
C LEU A 232 -29.45 -6.47 12.92
N ALA A 233 -30.34 -5.50 12.67
CA ALA A 233 -31.77 -5.77 12.50
C ALA A 233 -32.04 -6.70 11.31
N PHE A 234 -31.38 -6.51 10.17
CA PHE A 234 -31.46 -7.43 9.03
C PHE A 234 -30.99 -8.84 9.36
N ILE A 235 -29.90 -8.95 10.13
CA ILE A 235 -29.37 -10.24 10.58
C ILE A 235 -30.39 -10.93 11.53
N LEU A 236 -31.00 -10.18 12.45
CA LEU A 236 -32.00 -10.71 13.37
C LEU A 236 -33.28 -11.21 12.64
N ILE A 237 -33.65 -10.57 11.55
CA ILE A 237 -34.81 -11.02 10.72
C ILE A 237 -34.45 -12.33 9.96
N ALA A 238 -33.17 -12.56 9.70
CA ALA A 238 -32.69 -13.78 9.05
C ALA A 238 -32.70 -15.02 9.96
N TRP A 239 -32.88 -14.80 11.27
CA TRP A 239 -32.90 -15.82 12.32
C TRP A 239 -34.31 -16.23 12.70
#